data_be661e0abcf0b41235e8b52be20bf746
#
_entry.id   be661e0abcf0b41235e8b52be20bf746
#
_cell.length_a   1.000
_cell.length_b   1.000
_cell.length_c   1.000
_cell.angle_alpha   90.00
_cell.angle_beta   90.00
_cell.angle_gamma   90.00
#
_symmetry.space_group_name_H-M   'P 1'
#
loop_
_entity.id
_entity.type
_entity.pdbx_description
1 polymer ?
#
loop_
_entity_poly.entity_id
_entity_poly.type
_entity_poly.pdbx_seq_one_letter_code
_entity_poly.pdbx_strand_id
1 'polypeptide(L)'
;MDQRHPAGTSDGAPLPPSLLLDLQVDTASAGDGDGNDTTASCNDVQVTLLAASPPGVSRLQVFRSAGAGASAPHIVATEADLVLLGVPLSAESARTRSGYDYLVYKLGASSSLELLPGAVPSSLSLDDSHVGILRRGDSYLIVALCYTSSPRKYDLHLYDSKSRGWTAKQASLDHHQQQQQQQRMDHCHVNRKVITVGGDAGTMAWVDLWHGILFCDVLLEDPRLEYIPLPPPLLPTRELQGCPRNARDIAVINGRICYVELQIRTMPGSSSSYIPDGWTIAIWSTTATGPWHDDDCWHQDYKLDASEITHDKLAHFEGVAEPTLVRLQTGHPTLCLHDTRLVYLMTKVDYQDEKAWVLAVDMRNKTLQAVANFTADRVPGFCYTYTHARVSQYLNIYADIKDNLRG
;
A
#
# COMPACT_ATOMS: atom_id res chain seq x y z
N MET A 1 22.21 -2.65 27.08
CA MET A 1 21.74 -1.26 27.23
C MET A 1 22.25 -0.54 25.98
N ASP A 2 21.44 -0.55 24.95
CA ASP A 2 21.80 0.06 23.66
C ASP A 2 20.72 1.10 23.34
N GLN A 3 21.09 2.36 23.44
CA GLN A 3 20.18 3.50 23.18
C GLN A 3 20.02 3.62 21.68
N ARG A 4 18.89 3.14 21.17
CA ARG A 4 18.45 3.41 19.80
C ARG A 4 18.01 4.88 19.70
N HIS A 5 18.88 5.73 19.18
CA HIS A 5 18.46 7.06 18.75
C HIS A 5 17.64 6.92 17.45
N PRO A 6 16.41 7.44 17.40
CA PRO A 6 15.73 7.63 16.11
C PRO A 6 16.53 8.66 15.31
N ALA A 7 16.74 8.38 14.03
CA ALA A 7 17.33 9.33 13.10
C ALA A 7 16.48 10.62 13.14
N GLY A 8 17.12 11.71 13.59
CA GLY A 8 16.47 12.98 13.83
C GLY A 8 15.75 13.50 12.57
N THR A 9 14.51 13.91 12.77
CA THR A 9 13.79 14.79 11.85
C THR A 9 14.64 16.03 11.64
N SER A 10 14.96 16.34 10.39
CA SER A 10 15.54 17.64 10.03
C SER A 10 14.51 18.72 10.40
N ASP A 11 14.84 19.52 11.40
CA ASP A 11 14.00 20.61 11.89
C ASP A 11 13.48 21.49 10.74
N GLY A 12 12.16 21.56 10.56
CA GLY A 12 11.47 22.64 9.87
C GLY A 12 11.20 22.47 8.36
N ALA A 13 11.62 21.41 7.70
CA ALA A 13 11.23 21.20 6.29
C ALA A 13 9.81 20.61 6.20
N PRO A 14 8.93 21.12 5.31
CA PRO A 14 7.60 20.55 5.12
C PRO A 14 7.72 19.09 4.66
N LEU A 15 6.83 18.22 5.15
CA LEU A 15 6.76 16.84 4.70
C LEU A 15 6.38 16.80 3.20
N PRO A 16 6.90 15.82 2.45
CA PRO A 16 6.50 15.65 1.06
C PRO A 16 5.01 15.28 0.98
N PRO A 17 4.35 15.46 -0.18
CA PRO A 17 2.90 15.28 -0.32
C PRO A 17 2.42 13.83 -0.11
N SER A 18 3.32 12.88 -0.01
CA SER A 18 3.01 11.49 0.31
C SER A 18 4.16 10.83 1.08
N LEU A 19 3.85 9.84 1.89
CA LEU A 19 4.76 9.13 2.78
C LEU A 19 4.78 7.64 2.45
N LEU A 20 5.92 7.00 2.70
CA LEU A 20 5.95 5.55 2.88
C LEU A 20 5.44 5.25 4.30
N LEU A 21 4.49 4.36 4.42
CA LEU A 21 3.82 4.03 5.68
C LEU A 21 3.96 2.54 5.95
N ASP A 22 4.57 2.18 7.09
CA ASP A 22 4.69 0.79 7.54
C ASP A 22 3.30 0.18 7.72
N LEU A 23 3.04 -0.96 7.09
CA LEU A 23 1.76 -1.66 7.18
C LEU A 23 1.55 -2.29 8.57
N GLN A 24 2.62 -2.54 9.29
CA GLN A 24 2.58 -3.02 10.67
C GLN A 24 2.60 -1.83 11.62
N VAL A 25 1.73 -1.89 12.62
CA VAL A 25 1.56 -0.82 13.59
C VAL A 25 2.27 -1.21 14.87
N ASP A 26 3.08 -0.29 15.40
CA ASP A 26 3.78 -0.48 16.66
C ASP A 26 2.82 -0.40 17.85
N THR A 27 3.00 -1.26 18.84
CA THR A 27 2.32 -1.13 20.14
C THR A 27 3.27 -0.50 21.14
N ALA A 28 2.85 0.61 21.75
CA ALA A 28 3.65 1.30 22.76
C ALA A 28 3.00 1.23 24.14
N SER A 29 3.82 1.32 25.20
CA SER A 29 3.33 1.41 26.60
C SER A 29 2.90 2.84 26.91
N ALA A 30 1.89 3.02 27.77
CA ALA A 30 1.43 4.33 28.20
C ALA A 30 2.59 5.11 28.85
N GLY A 31 2.98 6.23 28.25
CA GLY A 31 4.05 7.11 28.75
C GLY A 31 4.90 7.81 27.69
N ASP A 32 4.94 7.32 26.47
CA ASP A 32 5.78 7.89 25.40
C ASP A 32 5.03 8.86 24.46
N GLY A 33 3.80 9.23 24.80
CA GLY A 33 3.00 10.15 23.97
C GLY A 33 3.35 11.60 24.25
N ASP A 34 4.33 12.17 23.56
CA ASP A 34 4.40 13.62 23.38
C ASP A 34 3.14 14.05 22.62
N GLY A 35 2.41 15.03 23.17
CA GLY A 35 1.15 15.54 22.62
C GLY A 35 1.36 16.25 21.28
N ASN A 36 1.68 15.48 20.25
CA ASN A 36 1.87 15.95 18.88
C ASN A 36 0.52 16.09 18.17
N ASP A 37 0.38 17.06 17.27
CA ASP A 37 -0.84 17.33 16.48
C ASP A 37 -1.36 16.12 15.66
N THR A 38 -0.53 15.07 15.54
CA THR A 38 -0.86 13.80 14.86
C THR A 38 -1.46 12.74 15.78
N THR A 39 -1.67 13.05 17.06
CA THR A 39 -2.23 12.09 18.02
C THR A 39 -3.76 12.18 18.06
N ALA A 40 -4.44 11.06 17.98
CA ALA A 40 -5.90 10.96 18.16
C ALA A 40 -6.26 9.84 19.11
N SER A 41 -7.37 10.00 19.83
CA SER A 41 -7.82 9.05 20.85
C SER A 41 -9.29 8.69 20.67
N CYS A 42 -9.61 7.42 20.92
CA CYS A 42 -10.98 6.90 20.98
C CYS A 42 -11.05 5.84 22.09
N ASN A 43 -11.93 6.03 23.07
CA ASN A 43 -11.99 5.19 24.27
C ASN A 43 -10.59 5.08 24.92
N ASP A 44 -10.12 3.85 25.16
CA ASP A 44 -8.82 3.55 25.76
C ASP A 44 -7.69 3.34 24.72
N VAL A 45 -7.92 3.77 23.46
CA VAL A 45 -6.96 3.64 22.36
C VAL A 45 -6.48 5.00 21.93
N GLN A 46 -5.18 5.13 21.75
CA GLN A 46 -4.55 6.31 21.16
C GLN A 46 -3.72 5.89 19.96
N VAL A 47 -3.77 6.65 18.88
CA VAL A 47 -2.98 6.43 17.67
C VAL A 47 -2.17 7.68 17.38
N THR A 48 -0.89 7.49 17.08
CA THR A 48 0.04 8.57 16.70
C THR A 48 0.79 8.20 15.43
N LEU A 49 0.92 9.14 14.51
CA LEU A 49 1.76 9.02 13.32
C LEU A 49 3.15 9.57 13.60
N LEU A 50 4.17 8.74 13.46
CA LEU A 50 5.57 9.12 13.42
C LEU A 50 5.99 9.27 11.97
N ALA A 51 5.97 10.51 11.47
CA ALA A 51 6.25 10.79 10.08
C ALA A 51 7.75 10.81 9.78
N ALA A 52 8.13 10.28 8.61
CA ALA A 52 9.48 10.33 8.07
C ALA A 52 9.43 10.70 6.59
N SER A 53 10.38 11.51 6.14
CA SER A 53 10.48 11.85 4.71
C SER A 53 10.99 10.64 3.91
N PRO A 54 10.33 10.25 2.79
CA PRO A 54 10.78 9.17 1.94
C PRO A 54 12.23 9.37 1.43
N PRO A 55 13.02 8.30 1.32
CA PRO A 55 12.68 6.89 1.45
C PRO A 55 12.59 6.37 2.90
N GLY A 56 12.68 7.24 3.92
CA GLY A 56 12.34 6.87 5.28
C GLY A 56 10.87 6.40 5.38
N VAL A 57 10.64 5.35 6.17
CA VAL A 57 9.31 4.77 6.34
C VAL A 57 8.69 5.31 7.62
N SER A 58 7.54 5.98 7.46
CA SER A 58 6.70 6.47 8.57
C SER A 58 6.04 5.31 9.31
N ARG A 59 5.73 5.48 10.59
CA ARG A 59 5.13 4.45 11.43
C ARG A 59 3.90 4.97 12.15
N LEU A 60 2.95 4.09 12.39
CA LEU A 60 1.86 4.32 13.33
C LEU A 60 2.16 3.60 14.65
N GLN A 61 1.88 4.29 15.75
CA GLN A 61 1.94 3.72 17.10
C GLN A 61 0.53 3.69 17.69
N VAL A 62 0.17 2.55 18.28
CA VAL A 62 -1.08 2.34 19.00
C VAL A 62 -0.81 2.09 20.47
N PHE A 63 -1.36 2.96 21.31
CA PHE A 63 -1.37 2.81 22.77
C PHE A 63 -2.71 2.23 23.20
N ARG A 64 -2.69 1.30 24.14
CA ARG A 64 -3.88 0.68 24.72
C ARG A 64 -3.73 0.59 26.23
N SER A 65 -4.79 0.95 26.98
CA SER A 65 -4.76 0.94 28.45
C SER A 65 -4.87 -0.46 29.05
N ALA A 66 -5.40 -1.45 28.33
CA ALA A 66 -5.63 -2.80 28.86
C ALA A 66 -5.36 -3.89 27.82
N GLY A 67 -4.72 -4.96 28.29
CA GLY A 67 -4.67 -6.31 27.76
C GLY A 67 -4.41 -6.47 26.24
N ALA A 68 -3.15 -6.70 25.87
CA ALA A 68 -2.80 -7.03 24.50
C ALA A 68 -3.44 -8.35 24.05
N GLY A 69 -4.26 -8.32 23.00
CA GLY A 69 -4.60 -9.50 22.23
C GLY A 69 -3.35 -10.11 21.57
N ALA A 70 -3.40 -11.37 21.19
CA ALA A 70 -2.26 -12.08 20.58
C ALA A 70 -1.89 -11.55 19.17
N SER A 71 -2.79 -10.79 18.53
CA SER A 71 -2.61 -10.29 17.16
C SER A 71 -2.06 -8.86 17.17
N ALA A 72 -1.17 -8.54 16.22
CA ALA A 72 -0.62 -7.20 16.06
C ALA A 72 -1.60 -6.27 15.31
N PRO A 73 -1.69 -4.98 15.66
CA PRO A 73 -2.42 -4.00 14.87
C PRO A 73 -1.80 -3.85 13.48
N HIS A 74 -2.63 -3.53 12.48
CA HIS A 74 -2.16 -3.36 11.11
C HIS A 74 -3.00 -2.33 10.35
N ILE A 75 -2.43 -1.80 9.26
CA ILE A 75 -3.14 -0.94 8.33
C ILE A 75 -3.91 -1.79 7.33
N VAL A 76 -5.21 -1.51 7.18
CA VAL A 76 -6.09 -2.17 6.21
C VAL A 76 -6.15 -1.38 4.90
N ALA A 77 -6.36 -0.06 4.97
CA ALA A 77 -6.45 0.80 3.80
C ALA A 77 -6.08 2.25 4.14
N THR A 78 -5.64 2.99 3.13
CA THR A 78 -5.39 4.43 3.24
C THR A 78 -5.98 5.16 2.03
N GLU A 79 -6.62 6.30 2.27
CA GLU A 79 -7.09 7.20 1.20
C GLU A 79 -7.19 8.62 1.73
N ALA A 80 -6.60 9.56 1.00
CA ALA A 80 -6.61 10.97 1.39
C ALA A 80 -6.08 11.18 2.82
N ASP A 81 -6.89 11.76 3.70
CA ASP A 81 -6.62 12.00 5.13
C ASP A 81 -6.97 10.81 6.04
N LEU A 82 -7.38 9.67 5.48
CA LEU A 82 -7.93 8.54 6.22
C LEU A 82 -7.00 7.33 6.23
N VAL A 83 -6.91 6.69 7.39
CA VAL A 83 -6.27 5.38 7.58
C VAL A 83 -7.24 4.45 8.30
N LEU A 84 -7.57 3.31 7.69
CA LEU A 84 -8.33 2.25 8.32
C LEU A 84 -7.37 1.27 9.00
N LEU A 85 -7.56 1.07 10.29
CA LEU A 85 -6.73 0.23 11.14
C LEU A 85 -7.52 -0.98 11.63
N GLY A 86 -6.90 -2.16 11.61
CA GLY A 86 -7.36 -3.33 12.35
C GLY A 86 -6.61 -3.40 13.68
N VAL A 87 -7.32 -3.34 14.81
CA VAL A 87 -6.75 -3.36 16.16
C VAL A 87 -7.50 -4.37 17.02
N PRO A 88 -6.84 -5.35 17.65
CA PRO A 88 -7.51 -6.30 18.54
C PRO A 88 -7.77 -5.64 19.89
N LEU A 89 -8.97 -5.08 20.11
CA LEU A 89 -9.32 -4.28 21.30
C LEU A 89 -9.90 -5.10 22.44
N SER A 90 -10.65 -6.17 22.15
CA SER A 90 -11.43 -6.87 23.16
C SER A 90 -11.31 -8.40 23.06
N ALA A 91 -11.68 -9.09 24.17
CA ALA A 91 -11.84 -10.54 24.14
C ALA A 91 -12.98 -10.98 23.19
N GLU A 92 -13.89 -10.07 22.84
CA GLU A 92 -14.96 -10.28 21.87
C GLU A 92 -14.42 -10.24 20.44
N SER A 93 -13.48 -9.35 20.13
CA SER A 93 -12.75 -9.32 18.86
C SER A 93 -12.04 -10.65 18.58
N ALA A 94 -11.47 -11.26 19.63
CA ALA A 94 -10.85 -12.59 19.53
C ALA A 94 -11.85 -13.72 19.16
N ARG A 95 -13.16 -13.49 19.32
CA ARG A 95 -14.23 -14.43 18.95
C ARG A 95 -14.81 -14.15 17.56
N THR A 96 -14.54 -12.97 16.99
CA THR A 96 -14.90 -12.66 15.60
C THR A 96 -13.98 -13.42 14.67
N ARG A 97 -14.45 -13.71 13.46
CA ARG A 97 -13.66 -14.41 12.43
C ARG A 97 -12.39 -13.65 12.06
N SER A 98 -12.40 -12.33 12.17
CA SER A 98 -11.27 -11.45 11.88
C SER A 98 -10.30 -11.28 13.06
N GLY A 99 -10.79 -11.40 14.32
CA GLY A 99 -9.99 -11.12 15.52
C GLY A 99 -9.67 -9.63 15.75
N TYR A 100 -10.29 -8.71 14.99
CA TYR A 100 -10.00 -7.28 15.03
C TYR A 100 -11.26 -6.43 15.19
N ASP A 101 -11.10 -5.31 15.88
CA ASP A 101 -11.95 -4.13 15.78
C ASP A 101 -11.32 -3.17 14.75
N TYR A 102 -12.15 -2.38 14.08
CA TYR A 102 -11.67 -1.48 13.04
C TYR A 102 -11.84 -0.02 13.45
N LEU A 103 -10.77 0.74 13.31
CA LEU A 103 -10.71 2.16 13.64
C LEU A 103 -10.40 2.96 12.39
N VAL A 104 -11.08 4.08 12.22
CA VAL A 104 -10.74 5.08 11.19
C VAL A 104 -10.00 6.22 11.87
N TYR A 105 -8.73 6.34 11.51
CA TYR A 105 -7.87 7.45 11.92
C TYR A 105 -7.87 8.50 10.84
N LYS A 106 -8.39 9.69 11.16
CA LYS A 106 -8.43 10.84 10.27
C LYS A 106 -7.35 11.83 10.69
N LEU A 107 -6.48 12.17 9.74
CA LEU A 107 -5.40 13.13 9.89
C LEU A 107 -5.85 14.52 9.46
N GLY A 108 -5.43 15.56 10.17
CA GLY A 108 -5.79 16.93 9.85
C GLY A 108 -5.43 17.90 10.96
N ALA A 109 -6.02 19.11 10.96
CA ALA A 109 -5.80 20.16 11.95
C ALA A 109 -6.12 19.70 13.39
N SER A 110 -7.11 18.83 13.53
CA SER A 110 -7.38 18.05 14.72
C SER A 110 -7.54 16.60 14.27
N SER A 111 -6.53 15.80 14.49
CA SER A 111 -6.60 14.37 14.19
C SER A 111 -7.71 13.72 15.02
N SER A 112 -8.49 12.83 14.42
CA SER A 112 -9.58 12.13 15.11
C SER A 112 -9.50 10.63 14.89
N LEU A 113 -9.98 9.87 15.86
CA LEU A 113 -10.06 8.42 15.83
C LEU A 113 -11.49 7.99 16.08
N GLU A 114 -12.03 7.17 15.22
CA GLU A 114 -13.39 6.68 15.31
C GLU A 114 -13.41 5.15 15.23
N LEU A 115 -14.09 4.51 16.21
CA LEU A 115 -14.37 3.08 16.13
C LEU A 115 -15.49 2.85 15.12
N LEU A 116 -15.29 1.94 14.18
CA LEU A 116 -16.30 1.55 13.21
C LEU A 116 -17.46 0.91 13.95
N PRO A 117 -18.67 1.50 13.93
CA PRO A 117 -19.80 0.97 14.68
C PRO A 117 -20.39 -0.27 14.00
N GLY A 118 -20.93 -1.14 14.83
CA GLY A 118 -21.71 -2.28 14.39
C GLY A 118 -20.86 -3.47 13.99
N ALA A 119 -21.53 -4.62 13.95
CA ALA A 119 -20.89 -5.84 13.47
C ALA A 119 -20.54 -5.68 11.99
N VAL A 120 -19.26 -5.68 11.70
CA VAL A 120 -18.78 -5.98 10.35
C VAL A 120 -19.49 -7.28 9.93
N PRO A 121 -20.16 -7.34 8.76
CA PRO A 121 -20.84 -8.55 8.33
C PRO A 121 -19.98 -9.78 8.56
N SER A 122 -20.51 -10.82 9.19
CA SER A 122 -19.74 -12.00 9.62
C SER A 122 -19.06 -12.76 8.46
N SER A 123 -19.54 -12.52 7.23
CA SER A 123 -18.94 -13.01 5.99
C SER A 123 -17.73 -12.20 5.54
N LEU A 124 -17.47 -11.04 6.14
CA LEU A 124 -16.48 -10.06 5.69
C LEU A 124 -15.24 -10.11 6.59
N SER A 125 -14.08 -10.35 5.99
CA SER A 125 -12.78 -10.06 6.58
C SER A 125 -12.25 -8.79 5.95
N LEU A 126 -12.02 -7.76 6.76
CA LEU A 126 -11.44 -6.52 6.27
C LEU A 126 -9.91 -6.69 6.27
N ASP A 127 -9.36 -6.93 5.11
CA ASP A 127 -7.92 -6.97 4.87
C ASP A 127 -7.53 -6.05 3.69
N ASP A 128 -6.26 -5.76 3.58
CA ASP A 128 -5.72 -4.82 2.59
C ASP A 128 -5.85 -5.28 1.13
N SER A 129 -6.20 -6.53 0.90
CA SER A 129 -6.41 -7.08 -0.45
C SER A 129 -7.84 -6.92 -0.94
N HIS A 130 -8.82 -6.77 -0.05
CA HIS A 130 -10.24 -6.71 -0.39
C HIS A 130 -10.88 -5.36 -0.16
N VAL A 131 -10.30 -4.54 0.72
CA VAL A 131 -10.91 -3.31 1.24
C VAL A 131 -10.21 -2.07 0.76
N GLY A 132 -10.98 -1.09 0.32
CA GLY A 132 -10.52 0.27 0.05
C GLY A 132 -11.41 1.31 0.70
N ILE A 133 -10.93 2.54 0.73
CA ILE A 133 -11.67 3.71 1.20
C ILE A 133 -11.96 4.60 -0.01
N LEU A 134 -13.18 5.13 -0.09
CA LEU A 134 -13.58 6.15 -1.05
C LEU A 134 -13.95 7.42 -0.30
N ARG A 135 -13.12 8.45 -0.45
CA ARG A 135 -13.37 9.78 0.16
C ARG A 135 -14.43 10.55 -0.64
N ARG A 136 -15.41 11.15 0.03
CA ARG A 136 -16.51 11.93 -0.58
C ARG A 136 -16.77 13.21 0.20
N GLY A 137 -16.06 14.28 -0.12
CA GLY A 137 -16.13 15.52 0.66
C GLY A 137 -15.81 15.25 2.13
N ASP A 138 -16.78 15.57 3.04
CA ASP A 138 -16.59 15.35 4.48
C ASP A 138 -16.90 13.92 4.94
N SER A 139 -17.38 13.07 4.06
CA SER A 139 -17.73 11.68 4.35
C SER A 139 -16.83 10.69 3.60
N TYR A 140 -16.95 9.42 3.95
CA TYR A 140 -16.24 8.34 3.28
C TYR A 140 -17.08 7.07 3.24
N LEU A 141 -16.73 6.21 2.30
CA LEU A 141 -17.19 4.83 2.26
C LEU A 141 -16.01 3.90 2.50
N ILE A 142 -16.25 2.82 3.22
CA ILE A 142 -15.36 1.65 3.23
C ILE A 142 -16.02 0.62 2.34
N VAL A 143 -15.28 0.15 1.34
CA VAL A 143 -15.82 -0.71 0.29
C VAL A 143 -15.02 -2.00 0.22
N ALA A 144 -15.71 -3.12 0.27
CA ALA A 144 -15.10 -4.43 0.16
C ALA A 144 -15.76 -5.26 -0.95
N LEU A 145 -14.95 -5.87 -1.81
CA LEU A 145 -15.38 -6.80 -2.84
C LEU A 145 -15.05 -8.22 -2.43
N CYS A 146 -16.07 -9.03 -2.22
CA CYS A 146 -15.96 -10.39 -1.72
C CYS A 146 -16.37 -11.42 -2.78
N TYR A 147 -15.64 -12.53 -2.82
CA TYR A 147 -16.00 -13.66 -3.67
C TYR A 147 -17.29 -14.33 -3.18
N THR A 148 -18.12 -14.76 -4.11
CA THR A 148 -19.28 -15.60 -3.82
C THR A 148 -19.02 -17.05 -4.23
N SER A 149 -19.91 -17.95 -3.84
CA SER A 149 -19.89 -19.33 -4.33
C SER A 149 -20.25 -19.45 -5.81
N SER A 150 -20.83 -18.40 -6.39
CA SER A 150 -21.20 -18.36 -7.80
C SER A 150 -20.06 -17.77 -8.62
N PRO A 151 -19.61 -18.45 -9.68
CA PRO A 151 -18.55 -17.91 -10.54
C PRO A 151 -18.93 -16.53 -11.10
N ARG A 152 -17.97 -15.59 -11.10
CA ARG A 152 -18.09 -14.24 -11.69
C ARG A 152 -19.14 -13.33 -11.03
N LYS A 153 -19.62 -13.72 -9.85
CA LYS A 153 -20.46 -12.89 -9.00
C LYS A 153 -19.70 -12.55 -7.73
N TYR A 154 -19.85 -11.31 -7.31
CA TYR A 154 -19.17 -10.77 -6.14
C TYR A 154 -20.18 -10.04 -5.27
N ASP A 155 -19.99 -10.10 -3.97
CA ASP A 155 -20.73 -9.28 -3.02
C ASP A 155 -19.91 -8.01 -2.74
N LEU A 156 -20.51 -6.86 -3.03
CA LEU A 156 -19.95 -5.55 -2.77
C LEU A 156 -20.57 -5.01 -1.48
N HIS A 157 -19.77 -4.96 -0.41
CA HIS A 157 -20.19 -4.42 0.87
C HIS A 157 -19.71 -2.97 1.00
N LEU A 158 -20.60 -2.06 1.43
CA LEU A 158 -20.32 -0.65 1.58
C LEU A 158 -20.72 -0.21 3.00
N TYR A 159 -19.78 0.35 3.74
CA TYR A 159 -20.05 1.10 4.94
C TYR A 159 -20.10 2.59 4.59
N ASP A 160 -21.16 3.29 4.97
CA ASP A 160 -21.29 4.74 4.78
C ASP A 160 -21.13 5.46 6.12
N SER A 161 -20.14 6.33 6.20
CA SER A 161 -19.85 7.11 7.40
C SER A 161 -20.94 8.09 7.79
N LYS A 162 -21.82 8.53 6.87
CA LYS A 162 -22.96 9.40 7.16
C LYS A 162 -24.09 8.64 7.85
N SER A 163 -24.50 7.51 7.27
CA SER A 163 -25.55 6.67 7.83
C SER A 163 -25.07 5.76 8.94
N ARG A 164 -23.74 5.60 9.10
CA ARG A 164 -23.06 4.70 10.04
C ARG A 164 -23.55 3.25 9.91
N GLY A 165 -23.79 2.81 8.67
CA GLY A 165 -24.37 1.51 8.40
C GLY A 165 -23.77 0.79 7.21
N TRP A 166 -23.87 -0.53 7.23
CA TRP A 166 -23.46 -1.40 6.13
C TRP A 166 -24.61 -1.67 5.18
N THR A 167 -24.30 -1.65 3.89
CA THR A 167 -25.19 -2.13 2.81
C THR A 167 -24.43 -3.12 1.95
N ALA A 168 -25.16 -4.00 1.26
CA ALA A 168 -24.59 -4.96 0.34
C ALA A 168 -25.28 -4.88 -1.01
N LYS A 169 -24.49 -4.97 -2.07
CA LYS A 169 -24.94 -5.06 -3.47
C LYS A 169 -24.30 -6.27 -4.12
N GLN A 170 -24.90 -6.81 -5.15
CA GLN A 170 -24.25 -7.83 -5.98
C GLN A 170 -23.65 -7.16 -7.21
N ALA A 171 -22.36 -7.46 -7.47
CA ALA A 171 -21.66 -7.03 -8.68
C ALA A 171 -21.35 -8.23 -9.58
N SER A 172 -21.46 -8.05 -10.88
CA SER A 172 -21.18 -9.10 -11.86
C SER A 172 -20.33 -8.56 -13.02
N LEU A 173 -19.54 -9.43 -13.62
CA LEU A 173 -18.78 -9.10 -14.84
C LEU A 173 -19.74 -8.82 -16.00
N ASP A 174 -19.43 -7.82 -16.81
CA ASP A 174 -20.21 -7.41 -17.96
C ASP A 174 -20.31 -8.55 -19.00
N HIS A 175 -21.52 -8.74 -19.57
CA HIS A 175 -21.79 -9.81 -20.50
C HIS A 175 -21.04 -9.70 -21.83
N HIS A 176 -20.73 -8.48 -22.30
CA HIS A 176 -19.96 -8.27 -23.55
C HIS A 176 -18.49 -8.66 -23.40
N GLN A 177 -17.92 -8.47 -22.22
CA GLN A 177 -16.57 -8.91 -21.90
C GLN A 177 -16.50 -10.42 -21.64
N GLN A 178 -17.61 -11.07 -21.24
CA GLN A 178 -17.66 -12.50 -20.95
C GLN A 178 -17.24 -13.38 -22.13
N GLN A 179 -17.57 -13.01 -23.35
CA GLN A 179 -17.23 -13.82 -24.55
C GLN A 179 -15.77 -13.68 -24.97
N GLN A 180 -15.18 -12.49 -24.88
CA GLN A 180 -13.76 -12.26 -25.19
C GLN A 180 -12.82 -12.69 -24.08
N GLN A 181 -13.26 -12.56 -22.82
CA GLN A 181 -12.49 -12.92 -21.64
C GLN A 181 -12.61 -14.40 -21.25
N GLN A 182 -13.56 -15.15 -21.81
CA GLN A 182 -13.73 -16.57 -21.52
C GLN A 182 -12.46 -17.38 -21.82
N GLN A 183 -11.64 -16.90 -22.75
CA GLN A 183 -10.31 -17.45 -23.07
C GLN A 183 -9.18 -16.87 -22.20
N ARG A 184 -9.37 -15.72 -21.52
CA ARG A 184 -8.34 -15.01 -20.76
C ARG A 184 -8.47 -15.13 -19.23
N MET A 185 -9.67 -15.38 -18.72
CA MET A 185 -9.93 -15.61 -17.29
C MET A 185 -10.03 -17.11 -16.94
N ASP A 186 -9.15 -17.95 -17.46
CA ASP A 186 -9.02 -19.34 -17.00
C ASP A 186 -8.50 -19.44 -15.56
N HIS A 187 -8.05 -18.31 -14.99
CA HIS A 187 -7.54 -18.22 -13.63
C HIS A 187 -8.53 -17.52 -12.70
N CYS A 188 -8.62 -17.99 -11.47
CA CYS A 188 -9.35 -17.31 -10.41
C CYS A 188 -8.66 -15.98 -10.11
N HIS A 189 -9.37 -14.85 -10.27
CA HIS A 189 -8.85 -13.53 -9.90
C HIS A 189 -8.63 -13.47 -8.39
N VAL A 190 -7.41 -13.17 -7.96
CA VAL A 190 -7.03 -13.11 -6.54
C VAL A 190 -6.64 -11.68 -6.19
N ASN A 191 -7.53 -10.98 -5.48
CA ASN A 191 -7.25 -9.62 -5.04
C ASN A 191 -5.96 -9.56 -4.21
N ARG A 192 -5.10 -8.59 -4.50
CA ARG A 192 -3.85 -8.34 -3.78
C ARG A 192 -3.68 -6.89 -3.37
N LYS A 193 -4.39 -6.00 -4.02
CA LYS A 193 -4.40 -4.56 -3.72
C LYS A 193 -5.71 -3.94 -4.17
N VAL A 194 -6.16 -2.92 -3.46
CA VAL A 194 -7.28 -2.06 -3.88
C VAL A 194 -6.73 -0.68 -4.19
N ILE A 195 -7.19 -0.10 -5.30
CA ILE A 195 -6.88 1.29 -5.67
C ILE A 195 -8.18 2.07 -5.85
N THR A 196 -8.19 3.32 -5.39
CA THR A 196 -9.31 4.24 -5.52
C THR A 196 -9.04 5.18 -6.70
N VAL A 197 -9.91 5.13 -7.71
CA VAL A 197 -9.88 6.03 -8.86
C VAL A 197 -10.71 7.29 -8.55
N GLY A 198 -11.87 7.09 -7.91
CA GLY A 198 -12.76 8.19 -7.51
C GLY A 198 -13.76 8.55 -8.60
N GLY A 199 -14.00 9.86 -8.77
CA GLY A 199 -15.00 10.39 -9.71
C GLY A 199 -16.44 10.27 -9.20
N ASP A 200 -17.42 10.73 -10.02
CA ASP A 200 -18.83 10.82 -9.64
C ASP A 200 -19.48 9.46 -9.39
N ALA A 201 -19.04 8.43 -10.15
CA ALA A 201 -19.51 7.05 -10.00
C ALA A 201 -18.81 6.30 -8.86
N GLY A 202 -17.74 6.89 -8.28
CA GLY A 202 -16.96 6.27 -7.23
C GLY A 202 -16.19 5.05 -7.70
N THR A 203 -15.49 5.14 -8.81
CA THR A 203 -14.73 4.05 -9.41
C THR A 203 -13.63 3.57 -8.48
N MET A 204 -13.66 2.28 -8.17
CA MET A 204 -12.61 1.58 -7.42
C MET A 204 -12.15 0.36 -8.21
N ALA A 205 -10.97 -0.15 -7.89
CA ALA A 205 -10.43 -1.31 -8.59
C ALA A 205 -9.74 -2.29 -7.64
N TRP A 206 -10.03 -3.57 -7.85
CA TRP A 206 -9.44 -4.71 -7.15
C TRP A 206 -8.43 -5.39 -8.07
N VAL A 207 -7.20 -5.42 -7.64
CA VAL A 207 -6.07 -5.80 -8.47
C VAL A 207 -5.55 -7.18 -8.10
N ASP A 208 -5.58 -8.09 -9.08
CA ASP A 208 -4.72 -9.26 -9.08
C ASP A 208 -3.39 -8.87 -9.73
N LEU A 209 -2.37 -8.68 -8.89
CA LEU A 209 -1.05 -8.24 -9.36
C LEU A 209 -0.34 -9.25 -10.27
N TRP A 210 -0.88 -10.46 -10.45
CA TRP A 210 -0.37 -11.40 -11.45
C TRP A 210 -1.07 -11.30 -12.80
N HIS A 211 -2.37 -10.95 -12.83
CA HIS A 211 -3.19 -11.15 -14.02
C HIS A 211 -3.89 -9.87 -14.50
N GLY A 212 -4.55 -9.09 -13.63
CA GLY A 212 -5.37 -7.98 -14.09
C GLY A 212 -6.10 -7.21 -13.01
N ILE A 213 -6.99 -6.36 -13.44
CA ILE A 213 -7.69 -5.39 -12.61
C ILE A 213 -9.19 -5.53 -12.84
N LEU A 214 -9.97 -5.59 -11.76
CA LEU A 214 -11.42 -5.50 -11.76
C LEU A 214 -11.85 -4.10 -11.33
N PHE A 215 -12.41 -3.32 -12.24
CA PHE A 215 -12.98 -2.01 -11.97
C PHE A 215 -14.46 -2.13 -11.62
N CYS A 216 -14.93 -1.25 -10.74
CA CYS A 216 -16.32 -1.16 -10.32
C CYS A 216 -16.70 0.28 -9.99
N ASP A 217 -17.81 0.74 -10.55
CA ASP A 217 -18.47 1.99 -10.17
C ASP A 217 -19.40 1.71 -8.98
N VAL A 218 -18.83 1.81 -7.76
CA VAL A 218 -19.45 1.30 -6.53
C VAL A 218 -20.69 2.08 -6.08
N LEU A 219 -20.88 3.30 -6.58
CA LEU A 219 -22.02 4.16 -6.23
C LEU A 219 -23.26 3.84 -7.05
N LEU A 220 -23.13 3.15 -8.20
CA LEU A 220 -24.27 2.77 -9.02
C LEU A 220 -25.18 1.78 -8.30
N GLU A 221 -26.47 1.79 -8.62
CA GLU A 221 -27.46 0.84 -8.05
C GLU A 221 -27.20 -0.60 -8.55
N ASP A 222 -26.83 -0.75 -9.83
CA ASP A 222 -26.44 -2.03 -10.45
C ASP A 222 -24.94 -1.96 -10.84
N PRO A 223 -24.02 -2.21 -9.88
CA PRO A 223 -22.60 -2.09 -10.14
C PRO A 223 -22.12 -3.22 -11.05
N ARG A 224 -21.38 -2.84 -12.10
CA ARG A 224 -20.79 -3.77 -13.04
C ARG A 224 -19.29 -3.80 -12.89
N LEU A 225 -18.70 -4.98 -13.07
CA LEU A 225 -17.27 -5.18 -13.04
C LEU A 225 -16.74 -5.18 -14.49
N GLU A 226 -15.71 -4.40 -14.71
CA GLU A 226 -14.94 -4.38 -15.94
C GLU A 226 -13.52 -4.88 -15.66
N TYR A 227 -13.05 -5.82 -16.50
CA TYR A 227 -11.71 -6.40 -16.33
C TYR A 227 -10.75 -5.89 -17.39
N ILE A 228 -9.55 -5.49 -16.97
CA ILE A 228 -8.42 -5.25 -17.86
C ILE A 228 -7.21 -6.10 -17.46
N PRO A 229 -6.52 -6.73 -18.43
CA PRO A 229 -5.28 -7.45 -18.16
C PRO A 229 -4.16 -6.48 -17.80
N LEU A 230 -3.20 -6.92 -16.97
CA LEU A 230 -1.93 -6.21 -16.78
C LEU A 230 -1.07 -6.29 -18.04
N PRO A 231 -0.05 -5.41 -18.18
CA PRO A 231 0.93 -5.52 -19.27
C PRO A 231 1.58 -6.91 -19.31
N PRO A 232 2.05 -7.35 -20.49
CA PRO A 232 2.83 -8.58 -20.57
C PRO A 232 4.03 -8.54 -19.64
N PRO A 233 4.34 -9.64 -18.92
CA PRO A 233 5.45 -9.67 -18.00
C PRO A 233 6.79 -9.46 -18.70
N LEU A 234 7.74 -8.82 -18.01
CA LEU A 234 9.10 -8.56 -18.52
C LEU A 234 9.81 -9.82 -19.00
N LEU A 235 9.54 -10.96 -18.35
CA LEU A 235 10.01 -12.30 -18.76
C LEU A 235 8.82 -13.25 -18.90
N PRO A 236 8.34 -13.48 -20.11
CA PRO A 236 7.12 -14.27 -20.36
C PRO A 236 7.24 -15.76 -20.06
N THR A 237 8.45 -16.29 -19.91
CA THR A 237 8.70 -17.74 -19.72
C THR A 237 8.78 -18.17 -18.25
N ARG A 238 8.70 -17.25 -17.31
CA ARG A 238 8.81 -17.57 -15.90
C ARG A 238 7.43 -17.82 -15.29
N GLU A 239 7.25 -18.95 -14.62
CA GLU A 239 6.04 -19.17 -13.83
C GLU A 239 5.89 -18.07 -12.77
N LEU A 240 4.68 -17.52 -12.68
CA LEU A 240 4.32 -16.48 -11.71
C LEU A 240 4.13 -17.15 -10.33
N GLN A 241 5.14 -17.07 -9.47
CA GLN A 241 5.15 -17.73 -8.17
C GLN A 241 5.42 -16.76 -7.02
N GLY A 242 4.92 -17.11 -5.84
CA GLY A 242 5.15 -16.37 -4.61
C GLY A 242 4.21 -15.15 -4.44
N CYS A 243 4.62 -14.23 -3.59
CA CYS A 243 3.86 -13.00 -3.34
C CYS A 243 4.13 -11.97 -4.46
N PRO A 244 3.10 -11.55 -5.22
CA PRO A 244 3.32 -10.60 -6.32
C PRO A 244 3.83 -9.23 -5.85
N ARG A 245 3.54 -8.82 -4.63
CA ARG A 245 4.03 -7.56 -4.05
C ARG A 245 5.56 -7.50 -3.93
N ASN A 246 6.23 -8.66 -3.94
CA ASN A 246 7.70 -8.68 -3.98
C ASN A 246 8.26 -8.11 -5.28
N ALA A 247 7.48 -8.16 -6.36
CA ALA A 247 7.92 -7.82 -7.70
C ALA A 247 7.05 -6.75 -8.40
N ARG A 248 5.88 -6.43 -7.86
CA ARG A 248 4.88 -5.61 -8.56
C ARG A 248 4.15 -4.65 -7.63
N ASP A 249 3.83 -3.48 -8.17
CA ASP A 249 2.94 -2.51 -7.52
C ASP A 249 2.08 -1.78 -8.55
N ILE A 250 0.98 -1.19 -8.10
CA ILE A 250 0.07 -0.41 -8.91
C ILE A 250 -0.52 0.73 -8.08
N ALA A 251 -0.70 1.90 -8.70
CA ALA A 251 -1.28 3.06 -8.05
C ALA A 251 -1.94 4.00 -9.06
N VAL A 252 -2.84 4.85 -8.56
CA VAL A 252 -3.37 5.99 -9.33
C VAL A 252 -2.51 7.21 -9.05
N ILE A 253 -1.88 7.77 -10.10
CA ILE A 253 -0.97 8.90 -10.01
C ILE A 253 -1.36 9.91 -11.08
N ASN A 254 -1.71 11.14 -10.67
CA ASN A 254 -2.09 12.22 -11.59
C ASN A 254 -3.17 11.82 -12.62
N GLY A 255 -4.19 11.08 -12.18
CA GLY A 255 -5.28 10.63 -13.05
C GLY A 255 -4.93 9.50 -14.02
N ARG A 256 -3.79 8.86 -13.85
CA ARG A 256 -3.36 7.67 -14.59
C ARG A 256 -3.18 6.49 -13.65
N ILE A 257 -3.45 5.30 -14.13
CA ILE A 257 -3.08 4.06 -13.45
C ILE A 257 -1.66 3.74 -13.87
N CYS A 258 -0.74 3.69 -12.90
CA CYS A 258 0.65 3.34 -13.11
C CYS A 258 0.92 1.95 -12.50
N TYR A 259 1.59 1.10 -13.25
CA TYR A 259 1.98 -0.25 -12.86
C TYR A 259 3.50 -0.39 -12.96
N VAL A 260 4.11 -1.01 -11.97
CA VAL A 260 5.55 -1.29 -11.94
C VAL A 260 5.79 -2.80 -11.81
N GLU A 261 6.77 -3.30 -12.56
CA GLU A 261 7.28 -4.67 -12.44
C GLU A 261 8.80 -4.64 -12.26
N LEU A 262 9.26 -5.36 -11.25
CA LEU A 262 10.66 -5.64 -10.95
C LEU A 262 10.96 -7.09 -11.30
N GLN A 263 11.93 -7.32 -12.16
CA GLN A 263 12.41 -8.64 -12.54
C GLN A 263 13.83 -8.85 -12.02
N ILE A 264 13.99 -9.82 -11.13
CA ILE A 264 15.30 -10.18 -10.56
C ILE A 264 15.94 -11.27 -11.41
N ARG A 265 17.22 -11.08 -11.73
CA ARG A 265 18.08 -12.12 -12.31
C ARG A 265 18.86 -12.81 -11.19
N THR A 266 19.00 -14.11 -11.30
CA THR A 266 19.72 -14.93 -10.32
C THR A 266 20.62 -15.93 -11.01
N MET A 267 21.77 -16.19 -10.41
CA MET A 267 22.64 -17.30 -10.78
C MET A 267 22.46 -18.47 -9.81
N PRO A 268 22.63 -19.73 -10.25
CA PRO A 268 22.67 -20.87 -9.35
C PRO A 268 23.81 -20.73 -8.34
N GLY A 269 23.49 -20.83 -7.05
CA GLY A 269 24.48 -20.87 -5.98
C GLY A 269 24.93 -22.28 -5.66
N SER A 270 25.96 -22.41 -4.84
CA SER A 270 26.58 -23.68 -4.42
C SER A 270 25.76 -24.41 -3.36
N SER A 271 24.54 -24.52 -3.29
CA SER A 271 23.67 -25.27 -2.38
C SER A 271 22.26 -24.67 -2.29
N SER A 272 21.45 -24.94 -3.30
CA SER A 272 20.05 -24.49 -3.36
C SER A 272 19.79 -22.98 -3.08
N SER A 273 20.83 -22.18 -2.90
CA SER A 273 20.72 -20.72 -2.77
C SER A 273 20.86 -20.03 -4.13
N TYR A 274 20.10 -18.97 -4.33
CA TYR A 274 20.19 -18.12 -5.51
C TYR A 274 21.00 -16.87 -5.19
N ILE A 275 22.01 -16.60 -6.03
CA ILE A 275 22.82 -15.38 -5.91
C ILE A 275 22.22 -14.31 -6.85
N PRO A 276 21.90 -13.11 -6.34
CA PRO A 276 21.44 -12.02 -7.20
C PRO A 276 22.47 -11.69 -8.28
N ASP A 277 22.00 -11.48 -9.51
CA ASP A 277 22.78 -11.06 -10.67
C ASP A 277 22.13 -9.87 -11.37
N GLY A 278 21.64 -8.94 -10.57
CA GLY A 278 20.97 -7.72 -11.01
C GLY A 278 19.45 -7.87 -11.14
N TRP A 279 18.85 -6.78 -11.54
CA TRP A 279 17.42 -6.68 -11.75
C TRP A 279 17.11 -5.68 -12.87
N THR A 280 15.95 -5.84 -13.46
CA THR A 280 15.37 -4.89 -14.41
C THR A 280 14.02 -4.44 -13.88
N ILE A 281 13.72 -3.17 -13.96
CA ILE A 281 12.44 -2.58 -13.56
C ILE A 281 11.82 -1.83 -14.73
N ALA A 282 10.51 -1.91 -14.86
CA ALA A 282 9.77 -1.11 -15.84
C ALA A 282 8.48 -0.56 -15.26
N ILE A 283 8.04 0.57 -15.78
CA ILE A 283 6.79 1.24 -15.42
C ILE A 283 5.94 1.37 -16.66
N TRP A 284 4.67 1.02 -16.52
CA TRP A 284 3.63 1.24 -17.52
C TRP A 284 2.55 2.14 -16.95
N SER A 285 1.86 2.85 -17.82
CA SER A 285 0.69 3.61 -17.42
C SER A 285 -0.44 3.51 -18.43
N THR A 286 -1.67 3.66 -17.94
CA THR A 286 -2.89 3.79 -18.73
C THR A 286 -3.78 4.88 -18.15
N THR A 287 -4.84 5.26 -18.84
CA THR A 287 -5.82 6.21 -18.33
C THR A 287 -6.60 5.62 -17.14
N ALA A 288 -6.89 6.43 -16.14
CA ALA A 288 -7.72 5.99 -15.01
C ALA A 288 -9.21 5.91 -15.34
N THR A 289 -9.63 6.55 -16.42
CA THR A 289 -11.01 6.54 -16.92
C THR A 289 -11.05 5.83 -18.27
N GLY A 290 -11.95 4.81 -18.39
CA GLY A 290 -12.15 4.05 -19.63
C GLY A 290 -12.54 4.91 -20.83
N PRO A 291 -12.74 4.32 -22.01
CA PRO A 291 -12.89 2.88 -22.25
C PRO A 291 -11.55 2.14 -22.42
N TRP A 292 -11.42 0.95 -21.82
CA TRP A 292 -10.21 0.10 -21.91
C TRP A 292 -10.44 -1.08 -22.89
N HIS A 293 -10.93 -0.79 -24.12
CA HIS A 293 -11.35 -1.82 -25.06
C HIS A 293 -10.23 -2.44 -25.87
N ASP A 294 -9.05 -1.80 -25.89
CA ASP A 294 -7.92 -2.25 -26.70
C ASP A 294 -6.89 -3.02 -25.85
N ASP A 295 -6.35 -4.08 -26.44
CA ASP A 295 -5.27 -4.88 -25.84
C ASP A 295 -3.98 -4.06 -25.57
N ASP A 296 -3.82 -2.94 -26.26
CA ASP A 296 -2.68 -2.02 -26.17
C ASP A 296 -2.97 -0.79 -25.32
N CYS A 297 -3.86 -0.89 -24.30
CA CYS A 297 -4.18 0.25 -23.44
C CYS A 297 -3.00 0.70 -22.55
N TRP A 298 -1.97 -0.14 -22.40
CA TRP A 298 -0.80 0.16 -21.57
C TRP A 298 0.34 0.76 -22.39
N HIS A 299 0.88 1.89 -21.92
CA HIS A 299 2.09 2.52 -22.44
C HIS A 299 3.26 2.27 -21.49
N GLN A 300 4.40 1.76 -22.01
CA GLN A 300 5.62 1.61 -21.22
C GLN A 300 6.33 2.97 -21.12
N ASP A 301 6.30 3.57 -19.93
CA ASP A 301 6.90 4.90 -19.69
C ASP A 301 8.41 4.82 -19.46
N TYR A 302 8.86 3.83 -18.65
CA TYR A 302 10.25 3.66 -18.26
C TYR A 302 10.64 2.18 -18.24
N LYS A 303 11.93 1.95 -18.55
CA LYS A 303 12.61 0.66 -18.32
C LYS A 303 14.06 0.95 -17.93
N LEU A 304 14.58 0.26 -16.91
CA LEU A 304 15.89 0.49 -16.33
C LEU A 304 16.49 -0.81 -15.84
N ASP A 305 17.79 -1.01 -16.11
CA ASP A 305 18.58 -2.11 -15.53
C ASP A 305 19.41 -1.59 -14.36
N ALA A 306 19.61 -2.43 -13.33
CA ALA A 306 20.38 -2.08 -12.14
C ALA A 306 21.80 -1.58 -12.47
N SER A 307 22.41 -2.12 -13.52
CA SER A 307 23.76 -1.74 -13.98
C SER A 307 23.85 -0.34 -14.61
N GLU A 308 22.69 0.24 -15.00
CA GLU A 308 22.63 1.57 -15.59
C GLU A 308 22.53 2.69 -14.56
N ILE A 309 22.30 2.35 -13.27
CA ILE A 309 22.10 3.33 -12.21
C ILE A 309 23.42 3.91 -11.77
N THR A 310 23.53 5.23 -11.88
CA THR A 310 24.65 5.97 -11.28
C THR A 310 24.43 6.16 -9.78
N HIS A 311 25.47 5.84 -8.98
CA HIS A 311 25.32 5.77 -7.54
C HIS A 311 26.54 6.32 -6.81
N ASP A 312 26.49 7.56 -6.38
CA ASP A 312 27.47 8.15 -5.47
C ASP A 312 27.17 7.83 -3.99
N LYS A 313 26.01 7.21 -3.72
CA LYS A 313 25.43 7.05 -2.37
C LYS A 313 25.48 5.64 -1.80
N LEU A 314 26.10 4.66 -2.47
CA LEU A 314 26.22 3.30 -1.95
C LEU A 314 27.16 3.17 -0.72
N ALA A 315 27.93 4.18 -0.40
CA ALA A 315 28.77 4.22 0.80
C ALA A 315 27.98 4.14 2.14
N HIS A 316 26.67 4.25 2.09
CA HIS A 316 25.80 4.18 3.28
C HIS A 316 25.40 2.76 3.71
N PHE A 317 25.80 1.72 2.96
CA PHE A 317 25.54 0.33 3.34
C PHE A 317 26.58 -0.15 4.35
N GLU A 318 26.34 0.08 5.64
CA GLU A 318 27.23 -0.39 6.70
C GLU A 318 27.35 -1.93 6.70
N GLY A 319 28.58 -2.41 6.68
CA GLY A 319 28.89 -3.85 6.80
C GLY A 319 29.01 -4.59 5.46
N VAL A 320 28.91 -3.92 4.33
CA VAL A 320 29.11 -4.53 2.99
C VAL A 320 30.38 -3.96 2.38
N ALA A 321 31.38 -4.80 2.16
CA ALA A 321 32.57 -4.44 1.40
C ALA A 321 32.19 -4.35 -0.08
N GLU A 322 32.16 -3.16 -0.66
CA GLU A 322 31.76 -2.90 -2.06
C GLU A 322 30.31 -3.29 -2.40
N PRO A 323 29.30 -2.64 -1.81
CA PRO A 323 27.92 -2.90 -2.17
C PRO A 323 27.66 -2.46 -3.62
N THR A 324 27.22 -3.37 -4.46
CA THR A 324 26.71 -3.07 -5.79
C THR A 324 25.22 -3.38 -5.83
N LEU A 325 24.41 -2.52 -6.44
CA LEU A 325 22.96 -2.74 -6.60
C LEU A 325 22.65 -4.08 -7.28
N VAL A 326 23.56 -4.56 -8.10
CA VAL A 326 23.45 -5.83 -8.82
C VAL A 326 23.51 -7.05 -7.87
N ARG A 327 24.22 -6.94 -6.74
CA ARG A 327 24.46 -8.05 -5.80
C ARG A 327 23.49 -8.04 -4.59
N LEU A 328 22.73 -7.00 -4.41
CA LEU A 328 21.78 -6.93 -3.31
C LEU A 328 20.46 -7.62 -3.66
N GLN A 329 19.88 -8.30 -2.67
CA GLN A 329 18.52 -8.80 -2.74
C GLN A 329 17.56 -7.61 -2.81
N THR A 330 16.82 -7.47 -3.88
CA THR A 330 15.94 -6.32 -4.12
C THR A 330 14.51 -6.78 -4.35
N GLY A 331 13.56 -6.07 -3.78
CA GLY A 331 12.14 -6.41 -3.90
C GLY A 331 11.24 -5.24 -3.52
N HIS A 332 9.93 -5.53 -3.43
CA HIS A 332 8.90 -4.63 -2.99
C HIS A 332 8.92 -3.26 -3.68
N PRO A 333 8.87 -3.24 -5.04
CA PRO A 333 8.79 -1.98 -5.77
C PRO A 333 7.53 -1.24 -5.33
N THR A 334 7.66 0.06 -5.04
CA THR A 334 6.57 0.91 -4.59
C THR A 334 6.58 2.21 -5.38
N LEU A 335 5.48 2.49 -6.07
CA LEU A 335 5.33 3.70 -6.89
C LEU A 335 5.21 4.95 -6.02
N CYS A 336 5.88 6.02 -6.40
CA CYS A 336 5.72 7.31 -5.76
C CYS A 336 4.41 7.98 -6.21
N LEU A 337 3.53 8.34 -5.28
CA LEU A 337 2.18 8.85 -5.58
C LEU A 337 2.15 10.30 -6.10
N HIS A 338 3.28 11.02 -6.08
CA HIS A 338 3.39 12.40 -6.56
C HIS A 338 4.41 12.59 -7.69
N ASP A 339 5.26 11.60 -7.96
CA ASP A 339 6.24 11.64 -9.05
C ASP A 339 6.31 10.29 -9.78
N THR A 340 5.80 10.23 -11.00
CA THR A 340 5.78 8.99 -11.82
C THR A 340 7.16 8.47 -12.23
N ARG A 341 8.22 9.28 -12.04
CA ARG A 341 9.61 8.89 -12.33
C ARG A 341 10.28 8.18 -11.16
N LEU A 342 9.73 8.30 -9.96
CA LEU A 342 10.36 7.83 -8.74
C LEU A 342 9.75 6.51 -8.28
N VAL A 343 10.60 5.54 -8.01
CA VAL A 343 10.21 4.24 -7.43
C VAL A 343 11.04 3.98 -6.18
N TYR A 344 10.39 3.47 -5.16
CA TYR A 344 11.06 2.98 -3.96
C TYR A 344 11.25 1.47 -4.05
N LEU A 345 12.45 1.00 -3.69
CA LEU A 345 12.81 -0.41 -3.70
C LEU A 345 13.35 -0.79 -2.34
N MET A 346 12.85 -1.88 -1.75
CA MET A 346 13.48 -2.45 -0.58
C MET A 346 14.65 -3.33 -0.98
N THR A 347 15.78 -3.22 -0.28
CA THR A 347 16.96 -4.03 -0.56
C THR A 347 17.58 -4.57 0.74
N LYS A 348 18.16 -5.76 0.65
CA LYS A 348 18.84 -6.47 1.74
C LYS A 348 20.13 -7.09 1.24
N VAL A 349 21.04 -7.42 2.15
CA VAL A 349 22.23 -8.25 1.83
C VAL A 349 21.82 -9.70 1.68
N ASP A 350 21.12 -10.23 2.70
CA ASP A 350 20.49 -11.55 2.65
C ASP A 350 18.97 -11.41 2.76
N TYR A 351 18.24 -12.30 2.09
CA TYR A 351 16.77 -12.30 2.09
C TYR A 351 16.17 -12.43 3.50
N GLN A 352 16.86 -13.12 4.40
CA GLN A 352 16.41 -13.36 5.77
C GLN A 352 16.83 -12.26 6.76
N ASP A 353 17.68 -11.32 6.33
CA ASP A 353 18.11 -10.23 7.21
C ASP A 353 16.94 -9.39 7.69
N GLU A 354 16.95 -9.02 8.96
CA GLU A 354 16.05 -8.00 9.50
C GLU A 354 16.46 -6.59 9.02
N LYS A 355 17.76 -6.37 8.81
CA LYS A 355 18.31 -5.12 8.31
C LYS A 355 18.04 -4.98 6.82
N ALA A 356 17.37 -3.91 6.46
CA ALA A 356 17.04 -3.56 5.09
C ALA A 356 17.29 -2.07 4.83
N TRP A 357 17.26 -1.69 3.57
CA TRP A 357 17.29 -0.30 3.13
C TRP A 357 16.17 -0.06 2.14
N VAL A 358 15.66 1.16 2.12
CA VAL A 358 14.75 1.64 1.09
C VAL A 358 15.51 2.60 0.19
N LEU A 359 15.52 2.29 -1.09
CA LEU A 359 16.16 3.07 -2.15
C LEU A 359 15.11 3.93 -2.84
N ALA A 360 15.43 5.19 -3.12
CA ALA A 360 14.65 6.05 -4.02
C ALA A 360 15.35 6.13 -5.37
N VAL A 361 14.78 5.52 -6.42
CA VAL A 361 15.37 5.43 -7.76
C VAL A 361 14.62 6.32 -8.73
N ASP A 362 15.31 7.26 -9.36
CA ASP A 362 14.78 8.07 -10.46
C ASP A 362 14.96 7.30 -11.78
N MET A 363 13.84 6.82 -12.31
CA MET A 363 13.77 6.02 -13.53
C MET A 363 14.17 6.79 -14.79
N ARG A 364 13.92 8.12 -14.81
CA ARG A 364 14.25 8.97 -15.96
C ARG A 364 15.72 9.32 -16.01
N ASN A 365 16.27 9.75 -14.86
CA ASN A 365 17.65 10.20 -14.78
C ASN A 365 18.63 9.04 -14.51
N LYS A 366 18.11 7.82 -14.26
CA LYS A 366 18.89 6.62 -13.92
C LYS A 366 19.81 6.84 -12.73
N THR A 367 19.30 7.47 -11.67
CA THR A 367 20.08 7.84 -10.49
C THR A 367 19.46 7.34 -9.19
N LEU A 368 20.31 6.98 -8.24
CA LEU A 368 19.92 6.73 -6.86
C LEU A 368 19.80 8.07 -6.11
N GLN A 369 18.56 8.51 -5.87
CA GLN A 369 18.25 9.81 -5.25
C GLN A 369 18.56 9.83 -3.75
N ALA A 370 18.13 8.78 -3.04
CA ALA A 370 18.29 8.67 -1.60
C ALA A 370 18.26 7.20 -1.14
N VAL A 371 18.78 6.97 0.07
CA VAL A 371 18.77 5.69 0.77
C VAL A 371 18.37 5.94 2.22
N ALA A 372 17.51 5.11 2.77
CA ALA A 372 17.17 5.12 4.19
C ALA A 372 17.24 3.72 4.80
N ASN A 373 17.61 3.64 6.07
CA ASN A 373 17.58 2.39 6.81
C ASN A 373 16.14 1.98 7.09
N PHE A 374 15.88 0.69 7.01
CA PHE A 374 14.60 0.07 7.36
C PHE A 374 14.87 -1.22 8.16
N THR A 375 14.07 -1.47 9.18
CA THR A 375 14.15 -2.72 9.95
C THR A 375 12.90 -3.55 9.65
N ALA A 376 13.08 -4.69 9.01
CA ALA A 376 12.04 -5.64 8.66
C ALA A 376 12.03 -6.80 9.67
N ASP A 377 11.94 -6.48 10.97
CA ASP A 377 12.12 -7.41 12.08
C ASP A 377 10.94 -8.37 12.29
N ARG A 378 9.80 -8.11 11.64
CA ARG A 378 8.55 -8.84 11.89
C ARG A 378 8.18 -9.84 10.81
N VAL A 379 8.63 -9.64 9.58
CA VAL A 379 8.30 -10.52 8.45
C VAL A 379 9.54 -10.80 7.61
N PRO A 380 9.96 -12.06 7.47
CA PRO A 380 11.06 -12.42 6.57
C PRO A 380 10.72 -12.06 5.11
N GLY A 381 11.69 -11.62 4.35
CA GLY A 381 11.54 -11.31 2.94
C GLY A 381 11.08 -9.88 2.65
N PHE A 382 10.20 -9.72 1.67
CA PHE A 382 9.80 -8.43 1.11
C PHE A 382 8.28 -8.15 1.14
N CYS A 383 7.47 -9.10 1.63
CA CYS A 383 6.02 -8.96 1.68
C CYS A 383 5.55 -8.13 2.88
N TYR A 384 4.45 -7.38 2.68
CA TYR A 384 3.72 -6.69 3.75
C TYR A 384 4.58 -5.75 4.60
N THR A 385 5.46 -4.99 3.97
CA THR A 385 6.40 -4.10 4.67
C THR A 385 5.86 -2.69 4.78
N TYR A 386 5.70 -1.99 3.68
CA TYR A 386 5.16 -0.63 3.66
C TYR A 386 4.30 -0.39 2.41
N THR A 387 3.52 0.68 2.43
CA THR A 387 2.76 1.20 1.29
C THR A 387 2.99 2.70 1.15
N HIS A 388 2.69 3.27 -0.01
CA HIS A 388 2.72 4.70 -0.19
C HIS A 388 1.34 5.30 0.07
N ALA A 389 1.27 6.37 0.88
CA ALA A 389 0.03 7.00 1.31
C ALA A 389 0.09 8.53 1.16
N ARG A 390 -1.03 9.18 0.80
CA ARG A 390 -1.14 10.64 0.60
C ARG A 390 -1.43 11.42 1.88
N VAL A 391 -1.41 10.78 3.02
CA VAL A 391 -1.84 11.36 4.30
C VAL A 391 -1.10 12.64 4.70
N SER A 392 0.15 12.81 4.27
CA SER A 392 0.95 14.01 4.60
C SER A 392 0.47 15.29 3.93
N GLN A 393 -0.23 15.23 2.81
CA GLN A 393 -0.82 16.43 2.19
C GLN A 393 -1.72 17.18 3.16
N TYR A 394 -2.43 16.44 3.99
CA TYR A 394 -3.40 16.99 4.94
C TYR A 394 -2.74 17.52 6.22
N LEU A 395 -1.54 17.08 6.54
CA LEU A 395 -0.74 17.62 7.64
C LEU A 395 -0.14 18.98 7.26
N ASN A 396 0.43 19.12 6.08
CA ASN A 396 1.11 20.33 5.61
C ASN A 396 0.12 21.50 5.39
N ILE A 397 -1.07 21.25 4.82
CA ILE A 397 -2.09 22.28 4.60
C ILE A 397 -2.46 22.97 5.92
N TYR A 398 -2.45 22.27 7.03
CA TYR A 398 -2.81 22.82 8.34
C TYR A 398 -1.64 23.51 9.04
N ALA A 399 -0.39 23.12 8.80
CA ALA A 399 0.77 23.85 9.26
C ALA A 399 0.81 25.26 8.63
N ASP A 400 0.61 25.36 7.32
CA ASP A 400 0.55 26.63 6.57
C ASP A 400 -0.61 27.54 7.06
N ILE A 401 -1.77 26.97 7.41
CA ILE A 401 -2.91 27.72 7.93
C ILE A 401 -2.60 28.26 9.35
N LYS A 402 -1.98 27.47 10.23
CA LYS A 402 -1.60 27.91 11.59
C LYS A 402 -0.58 29.05 11.55
N ASP A 403 0.39 28.99 10.66
CA ASP A 403 1.40 30.04 10.52
C ASP A 403 0.82 31.34 9.95
N ASN A 404 -0.11 31.25 8.98
CA ASN A 404 -0.81 32.41 8.44
C ASN A 404 -1.81 33.06 9.41
N LEU A 405 -2.28 32.36 10.44
CA LEU A 405 -3.15 32.91 11.49
C LEU A 405 -2.37 33.51 12.67
N ARG A 406 -1.05 33.28 12.76
CA ARG A 406 -0.15 33.81 13.79
C ARG A 406 0.65 35.02 13.32
N GLY A 407 0.68 35.35 12.04
CA GLY A 407 1.29 36.53 11.43
C GLY A 407 0.26 37.63 11.20
#